data_8d3d68226ab58a4905b895ee70104b60
#
_entry.id   8d3d68226ab58a4905b895ee70104b60
#
_cell.length_a   1.000
_cell.length_b   1.000
_cell.length_c   1.000
_cell.angle_alpha   90.00
_cell.angle_beta   90.00
_cell.angle_gamma   90.00
#
_symmetry.space_group_name_H-M   'P 1'
#
loop_
_entity.id
_entity.type
_entity.pdbx_description
1 polymer ?
#
loop_
_entity_poly.entity_id
_entity_poly.type
_entity_poly.pdbx_seq_one_letter_code
_entity_poly.pdbx_strand_id
1 'polypeptide(L)'
;MKKVELQAHRGVESEYPQNTMVSFRAAAEQGYERIELDPRVTKDGQFVVLHDRKINSTARNPDGSPIGKELLISDLTYAEALEYDFGIWFSPEFRGEKLPLFRDVLTLAAEKGVSLKIDNKLFEMKPEERYAFYGLVRATGADVVISCVTEAHADEVNALLPEAEVSFDGLCDNEMLKRLNAVFGRDRLTVWVPIERRMAEWAPTDWFASPEKAAAILPFAKLGIWAIGSVDSFHEACRLYHPDAAETSGNIKPSDAMES
;
A
#
# COMPACT_ATOMS: atom_id res chain seq x y z
N MET A 1 21.64 -3.84 -14.50
CA MET A 1 21.16 -4.31 -13.16
C MET A 1 19.77 -4.91 -13.32
N LYS A 2 19.24 -5.65 -12.35
CA LYS A 2 17.88 -6.16 -12.35
C LYS A 2 16.90 -4.98 -12.24
N LYS A 3 15.81 -4.99 -13.02
CA LYS A 3 14.75 -4.00 -12.87
C LYS A 3 14.11 -4.14 -11.47
N VAL A 4 13.99 -3.04 -10.74
CA VAL A 4 13.28 -2.95 -9.47
C VAL A 4 11.87 -2.46 -9.75
N GLU A 5 10.85 -3.18 -9.26
CA GLU A 5 9.45 -2.78 -9.35
C GLU A 5 9.18 -1.61 -8.41
N LEU A 6 8.66 -0.49 -8.93
CA LEU A 6 8.31 0.65 -8.10
C LEU A 6 6.84 0.64 -7.69
N GLN A 7 6.62 0.80 -6.39
CA GLN A 7 5.32 0.90 -5.75
C GLN A 7 5.09 2.32 -5.24
N ALA A 8 3.98 2.94 -5.66
CA ALA A 8 3.57 4.27 -5.22
C ALA A 8 2.76 4.16 -3.92
N HIS A 9 3.31 4.65 -2.79
CA HIS A 9 2.68 4.66 -1.47
C HIS A 9 1.48 5.61 -1.45
N ARG A 10 0.28 5.09 -1.25
CA ARG A 10 -1.01 5.81 -1.30
C ARG A 10 -1.22 6.62 -2.58
N GLY A 11 -0.69 6.09 -3.70
CA GLY A 11 -0.48 6.83 -4.93
C GLY A 11 0.81 7.66 -4.89
N VAL A 12 0.88 8.77 -5.63
CA VAL A 12 2.05 9.68 -5.64
C VAL A 12 1.85 10.76 -4.58
N GLU A 13 1.89 10.38 -3.30
CA GLU A 13 1.50 11.23 -2.16
C GLU A 13 2.38 12.47 -1.96
N SER A 14 3.57 12.53 -2.56
CA SER A 14 4.42 13.74 -2.54
C SER A 14 3.91 14.83 -3.48
N GLU A 15 3.10 14.49 -4.47
CA GLU A 15 2.63 15.43 -5.52
C GLU A 15 1.12 15.59 -5.52
N TYR A 16 0.38 14.63 -4.95
CA TYR A 16 -1.07 14.55 -4.96
C TYR A 16 -1.62 14.18 -3.57
N PRO A 17 -2.87 14.55 -3.25
CA PRO A 17 -3.47 14.13 -1.99
C PRO A 17 -3.54 12.60 -1.91
N GLN A 18 -2.97 12.03 -0.83
CA GLN A 18 -2.87 10.60 -0.63
C GLN A 18 -4.24 9.89 -0.67
N ASN A 19 -4.27 8.65 -1.13
CA ASN A 19 -5.48 7.81 -1.15
C ASN A 19 -6.66 8.45 -1.89
N THR A 20 -6.39 9.19 -2.99
CA THR A 20 -7.42 9.78 -3.87
C THR A 20 -7.33 9.24 -5.29
N MET A 21 -8.44 9.37 -6.04
CA MET A 21 -8.46 8.92 -7.43
C MET A 21 -7.48 9.68 -8.31
N VAL A 22 -7.23 10.97 -8.03
CA VAL A 22 -6.23 11.76 -8.79
C VAL A 22 -4.82 11.24 -8.54
N SER A 23 -4.47 10.88 -7.29
CA SER A 23 -3.17 10.31 -6.94
C SER A 23 -2.94 8.95 -7.59
N PHE A 24 -3.95 8.09 -7.61
CA PHE A 24 -3.87 6.77 -8.24
C PHE A 24 -3.75 6.82 -9.76
N ARG A 25 -4.49 7.73 -10.42
CA ARG A 25 -4.33 7.96 -11.87
C ARG A 25 -2.94 8.47 -12.18
N ALA A 26 -2.43 9.43 -11.41
CA ALA A 26 -1.08 9.95 -11.59
C ALA A 26 -0.02 8.85 -11.44
N ALA A 27 -0.15 7.97 -10.45
CA ALA A 27 0.76 6.84 -10.26
C ALA A 27 0.78 5.92 -11.51
N ALA A 28 -0.40 5.53 -12.00
CA ALA A 28 -0.50 4.69 -13.20
C ALA A 28 0.06 5.40 -14.46
N GLU A 29 -0.21 6.70 -14.63
CA GLU A 29 0.27 7.49 -15.76
C GLU A 29 1.77 7.78 -15.71
N GLN A 30 2.36 7.88 -14.52
CA GLN A 30 3.81 7.99 -14.34
C GLN A 30 4.55 6.65 -14.51
N GLY A 31 3.82 5.53 -14.64
CA GLY A 31 4.40 4.22 -14.95
C GLY A 31 4.86 3.43 -13.73
N TYR A 32 4.30 3.70 -12.53
CA TYR A 32 4.48 2.82 -11.39
C TYR A 32 3.80 1.47 -11.66
N GLU A 33 4.49 0.38 -11.36
CA GLU A 33 3.97 -0.97 -11.58
C GLU A 33 2.92 -1.35 -10.54
N ARG A 34 3.01 -0.76 -9.34
CA ARG A 34 2.10 -1.04 -8.22
C ARG A 34 1.68 0.23 -7.50
N ILE A 35 0.46 0.25 -6.98
CA ILE A 35 -0.07 1.31 -6.12
C ILE A 35 -0.43 0.68 -4.79
N GLU A 36 0.12 1.21 -3.70
CA GLU A 36 -0.29 0.85 -2.36
C GLU A 36 -1.47 1.73 -1.92
N LEU A 37 -2.37 1.15 -1.11
CA LEU A 37 -3.56 1.82 -0.60
C LEU A 37 -4.11 1.18 0.68
N ASP A 38 -4.89 1.97 1.43
CA ASP A 38 -5.38 1.65 2.77
C ASP A 38 -6.88 1.39 2.77
N PRO A 39 -7.38 0.14 2.89
CA PRO A 39 -8.80 -0.12 2.89
C PRO A 39 -9.45 0.19 4.24
N ARG A 40 -10.65 0.77 4.21
CA ARG A 40 -11.52 1.02 5.38
C ARG A 40 -12.97 0.68 5.04
N VAL A 41 -13.81 0.64 6.07
CA VAL A 41 -15.26 0.39 5.93
C VAL A 41 -16.04 1.54 6.56
N THR A 42 -17.04 2.04 5.85
CA THR A 42 -18.00 3.02 6.35
C THR A 42 -19.06 2.37 7.23
N LYS A 43 -19.85 3.19 7.93
CA LYS A 43 -21.00 2.74 8.75
C LYS A 43 -22.02 1.89 7.99
N ASP A 44 -22.23 2.21 6.72
CA ASP A 44 -23.16 1.51 5.83
C ASP A 44 -22.49 0.39 4.99
N GLY A 45 -21.28 -0.02 5.38
CA GLY A 45 -20.58 -1.17 4.82
C GLY A 45 -19.93 -0.94 3.45
N GLN A 46 -19.71 0.31 3.03
CA GLN A 46 -18.97 0.59 1.80
C GLN A 46 -17.47 0.48 2.06
N PHE A 47 -16.75 -0.21 1.18
CA PHE A 47 -15.28 -0.22 1.20
C PHE A 47 -14.75 1.05 0.55
N VAL A 48 -13.95 1.79 1.30
CA VAL A 48 -13.34 3.07 0.92
C VAL A 48 -11.83 3.03 1.11
N VAL A 49 -11.11 4.04 0.60
CA VAL A 49 -9.66 4.10 0.72
C VAL A 49 -9.27 5.31 1.57
N LEU A 50 -8.69 5.03 2.75
CA LEU A 50 -8.32 6.05 3.74
C LEU A 50 -7.30 5.48 4.74
N HIS A 51 -6.18 6.18 4.97
CA HIS A 51 -5.16 5.69 5.90
C HIS A 51 -5.65 5.67 7.35
N ASP A 52 -6.05 6.83 7.88
CA ASP A 52 -6.43 6.96 9.28
C ASP A 52 -7.86 6.46 9.52
N ARG A 53 -8.15 6.08 10.76
CA ARG A 53 -9.54 5.79 11.16
C ARG A 53 -10.41 7.04 11.18
N LYS A 54 -9.80 8.23 11.34
CA LYS A 54 -10.46 9.54 11.32
C LYS A 54 -10.23 10.23 9.98
N ILE A 55 -11.27 10.87 9.45
CA ILE A 55 -11.15 11.63 8.20
C ILE A 55 -10.41 12.96 8.38
N ASN A 56 -10.26 13.44 9.63
CA ASN A 56 -9.77 14.77 9.97
C ASN A 56 -8.38 15.11 9.44
N SER A 57 -7.49 14.14 9.28
CA SER A 57 -6.13 14.34 8.77
C SER A 57 -6.13 14.77 7.32
N THR A 58 -6.98 14.15 6.50
CA THR A 58 -7.01 14.29 5.04
C THR A 58 -8.33 14.79 4.48
N ALA A 59 -9.26 15.24 5.34
CA ALA A 59 -10.51 15.88 4.92
C ALA A 59 -10.69 17.27 5.51
N ARG A 60 -11.45 18.09 4.81
CA ARG A 60 -11.86 19.45 5.22
C ARG A 60 -13.35 19.63 4.94
N ASN A 61 -13.96 20.63 5.59
CA ASN A 61 -15.27 21.12 5.16
C ASN A 61 -15.18 21.63 3.71
N PRO A 62 -16.29 21.71 2.97
CA PRO A 62 -16.30 22.20 1.56
C PRO A 62 -15.74 23.59 1.36
N ASP A 63 -15.79 24.44 2.39
CA ASP A 63 -15.19 25.78 2.38
C ASP A 63 -13.67 25.77 2.61
N GLY A 64 -13.08 24.61 2.95
CA GLY A 64 -11.67 24.42 3.23
C GLY A 64 -11.31 24.54 4.71
N SER A 65 -12.26 24.86 5.58
CA SER A 65 -12.02 24.94 7.03
C SER A 65 -11.78 23.56 7.65
N PRO A 66 -10.98 23.47 8.74
CA PRO A 66 -10.83 22.23 9.49
C PRO A 66 -12.16 21.71 10.05
N ILE A 67 -12.28 20.39 10.14
CA ILE A 67 -13.45 19.74 10.75
C ILE A 67 -13.33 19.90 12.28
N GLY A 68 -14.32 20.55 12.89
CA GLY A 68 -14.27 20.98 14.30
C GLY A 68 -14.44 19.86 15.35
N LYS A 69 -14.78 18.64 14.92
CA LYS A 69 -14.91 17.45 15.78
C LYS A 69 -14.23 16.25 15.15
N GLU A 70 -13.79 15.30 15.95
CA GLU A 70 -13.26 14.04 15.41
C GLU A 70 -14.38 13.23 14.74
N LEU A 71 -14.12 12.72 13.53
CA LEU A 71 -15.04 11.91 12.76
C LEU A 71 -14.36 10.61 12.35
N LEU A 72 -14.82 9.49 12.90
CA LEU A 72 -14.40 8.17 12.45
C LEU A 72 -15.12 7.80 11.15
N ILE A 73 -14.41 7.23 10.21
CA ILE A 73 -15.02 6.77 8.95
C ILE A 73 -16.06 5.68 9.20
N SER A 74 -15.88 4.85 10.23
CA SER A 74 -16.83 3.82 10.66
C SER A 74 -18.14 4.37 11.22
N ASP A 75 -18.19 5.66 11.60
CA ASP A 75 -19.39 6.32 12.13
C ASP A 75 -20.18 7.08 11.04
N LEU A 76 -19.60 7.22 9.84
CA LEU A 76 -20.17 7.90 8.69
C LEU A 76 -20.67 6.89 7.66
N THR A 77 -21.85 7.13 7.10
CA THR A 77 -22.23 6.52 5.83
C THR A 77 -21.35 7.09 4.72
N TYR A 78 -21.26 6.38 3.60
CA TYR A 78 -20.50 6.90 2.45
C TYR A 78 -21.06 8.23 1.95
N ALA A 79 -22.39 8.39 1.94
CA ALA A 79 -23.04 9.64 1.55
C ALA A 79 -22.64 10.82 2.46
N GLU A 80 -22.56 10.60 3.78
CA GLU A 80 -22.08 11.62 4.73
C GLU A 80 -20.58 11.92 4.54
N ALA A 81 -19.76 10.92 4.23
CA ALA A 81 -18.34 11.15 3.94
C ALA A 81 -18.13 11.97 2.67
N LEU A 82 -19.00 11.86 1.66
CA LEU A 82 -18.94 12.65 0.44
C LEU A 82 -19.26 14.14 0.63
N GLU A 83 -19.79 14.55 1.79
CA GLU A 83 -19.98 15.97 2.12
C GLU A 83 -18.64 16.69 2.35
N TYR A 84 -17.55 15.96 2.62
CA TYR A 84 -16.22 16.51 2.86
C TYR A 84 -15.35 16.53 1.60
N ASP A 85 -14.29 17.35 1.67
CA ASP A 85 -13.29 17.52 0.62
C ASP A 85 -11.99 16.83 1.05
N PHE A 86 -11.50 15.87 0.25
CA PHE A 86 -10.31 15.09 0.53
C PHE A 86 -9.07 15.55 -0.25
N GLY A 87 -9.16 16.65 -0.97
CA GLY A 87 -8.05 17.20 -1.76
C GLY A 87 -7.50 18.51 -1.25
N ILE A 88 -8.38 19.43 -0.83
CA ILE A 88 -8.02 20.81 -0.49
C ILE A 88 -7.01 20.94 0.69
N TRP A 89 -6.94 19.94 1.55
CA TRP A 89 -5.97 19.90 2.65
C TRP A 89 -4.52 19.85 2.15
N PHE A 90 -4.33 19.23 0.98
CA PHE A 90 -3.03 19.09 0.33
C PHE A 90 -2.69 20.35 -0.48
N SER A 91 -3.58 20.76 -1.39
CA SER A 91 -3.47 22.00 -2.16
C SER A 91 -4.85 22.46 -2.64
N PRO A 92 -5.10 23.79 -2.75
CA PRO A 92 -6.35 24.34 -3.28
C PRO A 92 -6.72 23.86 -4.68
N GLU A 93 -5.76 23.43 -5.49
CA GLU A 93 -5.99 22.91 -6.84
C GLU A 93 -6.74 21.58 -6.86
N PHE A 94 -6.66 20.81 -5.76
CA PHE A 94 -7.36 19.53 -5.59
C PHE A 94 -8.72 19.68 -4.90
N ARG A 95 -9.23 20.90 -4.79
CA ARG A 95 -10.57 21.12 -4.25
C ARG A 95 -11.62 20.32 -5.02
N GLY A 96 -12.45 19.62 -4.28
CA GLY A 96 -13.52 18.78 -4.84
C GLY A 96 -13.21 17.30 -4.90
N GLU A 97 -11.95 16.89 -4.61
CA GLU A 97 -11.62 15.46 -4.51
C GLU A 97 -12.45 14.81 -3.41
N LYS A 98 -12.93 13.59 -3.71
CA LYS A 98 -13.79 12.82 -2.83
C LYS A 98 -13.10 11.56 -2.33
N LEU A 99 -13.61 11.02 -1.22
CA LEU A 99 -13.19 9.73 -0.70
C LEU A 99 -13.47 8.64 -1.75
N PRO A 100 -12.46 7.89 -2.22
CA PRO A 100 -12.68 6.86 -3.23
C PRO A 100 -13.42 5.65 -2.67
N LEU A 101 -14.33 5.08 -3.44
CA LEU A 101 -14.77 3.71 -3.24
C LEU A 101 -13.68 2.75 -3.70
N PHE A 102 -13.41 1.73 -2.92
CA PHE A 102 -12.40 0.73 -3.25
C PHE A 102 -12.68 0.04 -4.60
N ARG A 103 -13.96 -0.22 -4.94
CA ARG A 103 -14.34 -0.78 -6.25
C ARG A 103 -13.92 0.10 -7.44
N ASP A 104 -13.95 1.44 -7.27
CA ASP A 104 -13.57 2.35 -8.33
C ASP A 104 -12.05 2.33 -8.55
N VAL A 105 -11.28 2.12 -7.48
CA VAL A 105 -9.82 1.92 -7.54
C VAL A 105 -9.50 0.57 -8.20
N LEU A 106 -10.21 -0.51 -7.87
CA LEU A 106 -10.06 -1.80 -8.56
C LEU A 106 -10.32 -1.68 -10.07
N THR A 107 -11.38 -0.94 -10.44
CA THR A 107 -11.70 -0.68 -11.86
C THR A 107 -10.58 0.08 -12.55
N LEU A 108 -10.09 1.17 -11.94
CA LEU A 108 -8.95 1.93 -12.46
C LEU A 108 -7.71 1.05 -12.65
N ALA A 109 -7.40 0.21 -11.67
CA ALA A 109 -6.24 -0.68 -11.74
C ALA A 109 -6.35 -1.67 -12.89
N ALA A 110 -7.51 -2.30 -13.08
CA ALA A 110 -7.76 -3.20 -14.19
C ALA A 110 -7.67 -2.50 -15.55
N GLU A 111 -8.23 -1.29 -15.67
CA GLU A 111 -8.18 -0.49 -16.92
C GLU A 111 -6.75 -0.03 -17.27
N LYS A 112 -5.94 0.30 -16.28
CA LYS A 112 -4.57 0.80 -16.46
C LYS A 112 -3.52 -0.32 -16.48
N GLY A 113 -3.87 -1.55 -16.09
CA GLY A 113 -2.95 -2.67 -15.99
C GLY A 113 -1.91 -2.47 -14.88
N VAL A 114 -2.29 -1.82 -13.77
CA VAL A 114 -1.44 -1.60 -12.60
C VAL A 114 -1.89 -2.52 -11.46
N SER A 115 -0.93 -3.09 -10.72
CA SER A 115 -1.20 -3.92 -9.55
C SER A 115 -1.55 -3.06 -8.33
N LEU A 116 -2.36 -3.58 -7.40
CA LEU A 116 -2.70 -2.91 -6.14
C LEU A 116 -2.13 -3.67 -4.94
N LYS A 117 -1.33 -3.02 -4.09
CA LYS A 117 -0.99 -3.54 -2.76
C LYS A 117 -2.01 -3.03 -1.75
N ILE A 118 -2.71 -3.96 -1.13
CA ILE A 118 -3.73 -3.69 -0.12
C ILE A 118 -3.07 -3.76 1.26
N ASP A 119 -3.05 -2.64 1.99
CA ASP A 119 -2.44 -2.57 3.31
C ASP A 119 -3.11 -3.51 4.33
N ASN A 120 -2.35 -3.91 5.34
CA ASN A 120 -2.79 -4.83 6.41
C ASN A 120 -3.95 -4.31 7.26
N LYS A 121 -4.38 -3.05 7.11
CA LYS A 121 -5.62 -2.50 7.67
C LYS A 121 -6.87 -3.30 7.29
N LEU A 122 -6.79 -4.09 6.21
CA LEU A 122 -7.78 -5.09 5.88
C LEU A 122 -8.11 -6.01 7.07
N PHE A 123 -7.11 -6.39 7.86
CA PHE A 123 -7.29 -7.29 9.02
C PHE A 123 -7.84 -6.60 10.27
N GLU A 124 -8.00 -5.28 10.24
CA GLU A 124 -8.77 -4.54 11.26
C GLU A 124 -10.30 -4.66 11.05
N MET A 125 -10.72 -5.10 9.86
CA MET A 125 -12.13 -5.33 9.52
C MET A 125 -12.64 -6.61 10.21
N LYS A 126 -13.96 -6.69 10.40
CA LYS A 126 -14.61 -7.91 10.88
C LYS A 126 -14.48 -9.04 9.85
N PRO A 127 -14.49 -10.31 10.27
CA PRO A 127 -14.38 -11.44 9.34
C PRO A 127 -15.39 -11.38 8.18
N GLU A 128 -16.66 -11.07 8.44
CA GLU A 128 -17.70 -10.96 7.42
C GLU A 128 -17.42 -9.84 6.40
N GLU A 129 -16.84 -8.71 6.86
CA GLU A 129 -16.43 -7.61 6.00
C GLU A 129 -15.24 -8.03 5.10
N ARG A 130 -14.25 -8.75 5.66
CA ARG A 130 -13.13 -9.29 4.87
C ARG A 130 -13.60 -10.29 3.81
N TYR A 131 -14.53 -11.19 4.14
CA TYR A 131 -15.11 -12.11 3.14
C TYR A 131 -15.79 -11.37 2.00
N ALA A 132 -16.54 -10.30 2.30
CA ALA A 132 -17.16 -9.45 1.29
C ALA A 132 -16.12 -8.69 0.46
N PHE A 133 -15.06 -8.19 1.09
CA PHE A 133 -13.94 -7.54 0.44
C PHE A 133 -13.22 -8.47 -0.57
N TYR A 134 -12.87 -9.69 -0.15
CA TYR A 134 -12.27 -10.68 -1.05
C TYR A 134 -13.23 -11.08 -2.19
N GLY A 135 -14.54 -11.08 -1.93
CA GLY A 135 -15.56 -11.27 -2.96
C GLY A 135 -15.54 -10.18 -4.02
N LEU A 136 -15.39 -8.93 -3.58
CA LEU A 136 -15.28 -7.76 -4.47
C LEU A 136 -14.00 -7.84 -5.33
N VAL A 137 -12.86 -8.17 -4.73
CA VAL A 137 -11.58 -8.34 -5.45
C VAL A 137 -11.73 -9.39 -6.56
N ARG A 138 -12.25 -10.58 -6.22
CA ARG A 138 -12.47 -11.67 -7.21
C ARG A 138 -13.40 -11.25 -8.35
N ALA A 139 -14.44 -10.47 -8.05
CA ALA A 139 -15.42 -10.05 -9.05
C ALA A 139 -14.86 -9.08 -10.10
N THR A 140 -13.84 -8.31 -9.75
CA THR A 140 -13.21 -7.34 -10.67
C THR A 140 -12.05 -7.94 -11.48
N GLY A 141 -11.43 -9.04 -11.00
CA GLY A 141 -10.26 -9.62 -11.63
C GLY A 141 -9.02 -8.72 -11.62
N ALA A 142 -9.01 -7.68 -10.77
CA ALA A 142 -7.86 -6.81 -10.61
C ALA A 142 -6.68 -7.58 -10.00
N ASP A 143 -5.47 -7.28 -10.45
CA ASP A 143 -4.25 -7.81 -9.87
C ASP A 143 -4.00 -7.17 -8.50
N VAL A 144 -3.95 -8.01 -7.44
CA VAL A 144 -3.80 -7.54 -6.07
C VAL A 144 -2.73 -8.30 -5.32
N VAL A 145 -2.06 -7.57 -4.43
CA VAL A 145 -1.12 -8.06 -3.43
C VAL A 145 -1.66 -7.71 -2.05
N ILE A 146 -1.71 -8.66 -1.14
CA ILE A 146 -2.25 -8.43 0.20
C ILE A 146 -1.10 -8.33 1.21
N SER A 147 -1.06 -7.20 1.92
CA SER A 147 -0.12 -6.97 3.02
C SER A 147 -0.50 -7.80 4.24
N CYS A 148 0.43 -8.61 4.72
CA CYS A 148 0.29 -9.46 5.89
C CYS A 148 1.39 -9.15 6.92
N VAL A 149 1.05 -9.17 8.21
CA VAL A 149 2.01 -8.97 9.32
C VAL A 149 2.11 -10.17 10.24
N THR A 150 1.29 -11.20 9.99
CA THR A 150 1.29 -12.49 10.71
C THR A 150 1.09 -13.64 9.74
N GLU A 151 1.51 -14.86 10.14
CA GLU A 151 1.24 -16.08 9.36
C GLU A 151 -0.28 -16.34 9.23
N ALA A 152 -1.06 -16.06 10.27
CA ALA A 152 -2.52 -16.21 10.22
C ALA A 152 -3.18 -15.32 9.14
N HIS A 153 -2.67 -14.12 8.93
CA HIS A 153 -3.12 -13.27 7.82
C HIS A 153 -2.77 -13.90 6.45
N ALA A 154 -1.55 -14.42 6.31
CA ALA A 154 -1.12 -15.07 5.08
C ALA A 154 -1.94 -16.36 4.80
N ASP A 155 -2.24 -17.16 5.83
CA ASP A 155 -3.09 -18.36 5.73
C ASP A 155 -4.51 -18.01 5.27
N GLU A 156 -5.10 -16.91 5.81
CA GLU A 156 -6.42 -16.42 5.37
C GLU A 156 -6.39 -16.01 3.88
N VAL A 157 -5.36 -15.28 3.46
CA VAL A 157 -5.19 -14.89 2.05
C VAL A 157 -5.07 -16.12 1.16
N ASN A 158 -4.22 -17.07 1.52
CA ASN A 158 -4.05 -18.29 0.74
C ASN A 158 -5.35 -19.10 0.61
N ALA A 159 -6.17 -19.11 1.66
CA ALA A 159 -7.45 -19.83 1.63
C ALA A 159 -8.52 -19.10 0.79
N LEU A 160 -8.54 -17.78 0.79
CA LEU A 160 -9.61 -16.97 0.21
C LEU A 160 -9.26 -16.31 -1.13
N LEU A 161 -7.97 -16.03 -1.38
CA LEU A 161 -7.43 -15.49 -2.63
C LEU A 161 -6.16 -16.27 -3.03
N PRO A 162 -6.25 -17.55 -3.40
CA PRO A 162 -5.08 -18.41 -3.63
C PRO A 162 -4.15 -17.92 -4.74
N GLU A 163 -4.65 -17.07 -5.65
CA GLU A 163 -3.87 -16.51 -6.75
C GLU A 163 -3.15 -15.20 -6.35
N ALA A 164 -3.53 -14.55 -5.24
CA ALA A 164 -2.92 -13.28 -4.83
C ALA A 164 -1.47 -13.46 -4.38
N GLU A 165 -0.64 -12.46 -4.66
CA GLU A 165 0.66 -12.32 -4.01
C GLU A 165 0.47 -11.88 -2.55
N VAL A 166 1.41 -12.26 -1.69
CA VAL A 166 1.51 -11.82 -0.30
C VAL A 166 2.71 -10.91 -0.12
N SER A 167 2.44 -9.74 0.45
CA SER A 167 3.41 -8.78 0.91
C SER A 167 3.55 -8.93 2.42
N PHE A 168 4.69 -9.44 2.91
CA PHE A 168 4.90 -9.63 4.33
C PHE A 168 5.63 -8.43 4.92
N ASP A 169 4.88 -7.60 5.66
CA ASP A 169 5.32 -6.32 6.23
C ASP A 169 5.58 -6.44 7.75
N GLY A 170 6.04 -7.60 8.21
CA GLY A 170 6.32 -7.91 9.60
C GLY A 170 7.74 -8.41 9.84
N LEU A 171 8.11 -8.56 11.10
CA LEU A 171 9.32 -9.27 11.47
C LEU A 171 9.22 -10.73 11.03
N CYS A 172 10.17 -11.16 10.23
CA CYS A 172 10.20 -12.50 9.65
C CYS A 172 11.55 -13.15 9.97
N ASP A 173 11.54 -14.18 10.81
CA ASP A 173 12.70 -15.01 11.03
C ASP A 173 12.85 -16.09 9.95
N ASN A 174 13.99 -16.79 9.95
CA ASN A 174 14.28 -17.78 8.91
C ASN A 174 13.29 -18.95 8.89
N GLU A 175 12.71 -19.34 10.02
CA GLU A 175 11.75 -20.44 10.08
C GLU A 175 10.39 -20.02 9.54
N MET A 176 9.93 -18.82 9.88
CA MET A 176 8.73 -18.23 9.31
C MET A 176 8.89 -18.05 7.80
N LEU A 177 10.03 -17.54 7.34
CA LEU A 177 10.31 -17.33 5.93
C LEU A 177 10.24 -18.64 5.12
N LYS A 178 10.78 -19.75 5.66
CA LYS A 178 10.66 -21.07 5.04
C LYS A 178 9.22 -21.58 4.97
N ARG A 179 8.43 -21.36 6.04
CA ARG A 179 7.01 -21.74 6.06
C ARG A 179 6.20 -20.95 5.04
N LEU A 180 6.36 -19.62 5.01
CA LEU A 180 5.70 -18.78 4.02
C LEU A 180 6.11 -19.16 2.58
N ASN A 181 7.40 -19.40 2.35
CA ASN A 181 7.87 -19.85 1.04
C ASN A 181 7.27 -21.21 0.63
N ALA A 182 7.10 -22.13 1.57
CA ALA A 182 6.49 -23.44 1.28
C ALA A 182 5.03 -23.31 0.80
N VAL A 183 4.31 -22.26 1.25
CA VAL A 183 2.92 -22.00 0.87
C VAL A 183 2.81 -21.19 -0.43
N PHE A 184 3.57 -20.09 -0.54
CA PHE A 184 3.43 -19.12 -1.63
C PHE A 184 4.45 -19.30 -2.75
N GLY A 185 5.59 -19.94 -2.46
CA GLY A 185 6.76 -19.89 -3.34
C GLY A 185 7.38 -18.49 -3.37
N ARG A 186 8.58 -18.40 -3.94
CA ARG A 186 9.33 -17.12 -4.02
C ARG A 186 8.58 -16.04 -4.80
N ASP A 187 7.93 -16.43 -5.89
CA ASP A 187 7.38 -15.46 -6.85
C ASP A 187 6.10 -14.77 -6.36
N ARG A 188 5.38 -15.39 -5.41
CA ARG A 188 4.16 -14.83 -4.79
C ARG A 188 4.38 -14.30 -3.37
N LEU A 189 5.62 -14.20 -2.90
CA LEU A 189 5.96 -13.72 -1.57
C LEU A 189 6.99 -12.59 -1.68
N THR A 190 6.65 -11.41 -1.16
CA THR A 190 7.59 -10.30 -0.98
C THR A 190 7.73 -10.00 0.50
N VAL A 191 8.96 -9.96 1.01
CA VAL A 191 9.25 -9.54 2.40
C VAL A 191 9.82 -8.13 2.38
N TRP A 192 9.22 -7.24 3.17
CA TRP A 192 9.56 -5.82 3.18
C TRP A 192 10.43 -5.43 4.36
N VAL A 193 11.45 -4.62 4.09
CA VAL A 193 12.37 -4.10 5.09
C VAL A 193 12.59 -2.59 4.90
N PRO A 194 12.60 -1.79 5.99
CA PRO A 194 12.94 -0.37 5.91
C PRO A 194 14.45 -0.18 5.71
N ILE A 195 14.85 0.91 5.02
CA ILE A 195 16.27 1.20 4.81
C ILE A 195 16.77 2.41 5.61
N GLU A 196 15.98 3.47 5.77
CA GLU A 196 16.38 4.66 6.51
C GLU A 196 15.70 4.77 7.87
N ARG A 197 16.49 4.69 8.94
CA ARG A 197 15.97 4.75 10.32
C ARG A 197 15.20 6.03 10.62
N ARG A 198 15.65 7.17 10.10
CA ARG A 198 14.97 8.47 10.28
C ARG A 198 13.55 8.52 9.73
N MET A 199 13.22 7.65 8.78
CA MET A 199 11.89 7.57 8.16
C MET A 199 11.00 6.49 8.80
N ALA A 200 11.58 5.62 9.64
CA ALA A 200 10.90 4.53 10.33
C ALA A 200 11.43 4.38 11.77
N GLU A 201 11.48 5.48 12.53
CA GLU A 201 12.03 5.53 13.90
C GLU A 201 11.32 4.58 14.88
N TRP A 202 10.04 4.30 14.64
CA TRP A 202 9.22 3.37 15.42
C TRP A 202 9.54 1.90 15.17
N ALA A 203 10.22 1.58 14.05
CA ALA A 203 10.50 0.21 13.66
C ALA A 203 11.64 -0.40 14.52
N PRO A 204 11.53 -1.68 14.92
CA PRO A 204 12.60 -2.39 15.62
C PRO A 204 13.90 -2.39 14.80
N THR A 205 15.03 -2.33 15.50
CA THR A 205 16.36 -2.24 14.84
C THR A 205 16.65 -3.46 13.95
N ASP A 206 16.22 -4.62 14.37
CA ASP A 206 16.40 -5.89 13.65
C ASP A 206 15.47 -6.04 12.42
N TRP A 207 14.57 -5.10 12.18
CA TRP A 207 13.75 -5.07 10.96
C TRP A 207 14.49 -4.44 9.77
N PHE A 208 15.43 -3.51 10.03
CA PHE A 208 16.12 -2.76 8.97
C PHE A 208 16.93 -3.66 8.03
N ALA A 209 17.04 -3.21 6.77
CA ALA A 209 17.86 -3.86 5.77
C ALA A 209 19.32 -3.96 6.20
N SER A 210 19.92 -5.11 5.92
CA SER A 210 21.35 -5.32 5.95
C SER A 210 21.73 -6.34 4.85
N PRO A 211 23.01 -6.41 4.44
CA PRO A 211 23.43 -7.43 3.48
C PRO A 211 23.10 -8.86 3.92
N GLU A 212 23.24 -9.16 5.22
CA GLU A 212 22.96 -10.48 5.81
C GLU A 212 21.45 -10.79 5.74
N LYS A 213 20.60 -9.78 6.06
CA LYS A 213 19.14 -9.95 5.98
C LYS A 213 18.68 -10.12 4.55
N ALA A 214 19.18 -9.32 3.61
CA ALA A 214 18.90 -9.46 2.20
C ALA A 214 19.29 -10.85 1.69
N ALA A 215 20.49 -11.32 2.02
CA ALA A 215 20.97 -12.67 1.68
C ALA A 215 20.13 -13.78 2.28
N ALA A 216 19.51 -13.58 3.46
CA ALA A 216 18.62 -14.56 4.08
C ALA A 216 17.25 -14.60 3.39
N ILE A 217 16.72 -13.45 2.92
CA ILE A 217 15.38 -13.33 2.29
C ILE A 217 15.39 -13.83 0.84
N LEU A 218 16.34 -13.37 0.03
CA LEU A 218 16.36 -13.55 -1.42
C LEU A 218 16.23 -14.99 -1.94
N PRO A 219 16.71 -16.04 -1.25
CA PRO A 219 16.48 -17.42 -1.68
C PRO A 219 15.03 -17.90 -1.56
N PHE A 220 14.22 -17.26 -0.70
CA PHE A 220 12.88 -17.72 -0.32
C PHE A 220 11.76 -16.78 -0.74
N ALA A 221 12.06 -15.49 -0.90
CA ALA A 221 11.08 -14.45 -1.22
C ALA A 221 11.68 -13.37 -2.12
N LYS A 222 10.83 -12.56 -2.74
CA LYS A 222 11.22 -11.25 -3.26
C LYS A 222 11.56 -10.35 -2.09
N LEU A 223 12.55 -9.48 -2.26
CA LEU A 223 12.91 -8.44 -1.28
C LEU A 223 12.28 -7.12 -1.68
N GLY A 224 11.42 -6.59 -0.83
CA GLY A 224 10.89 -5.23 -0.92
C GLY A 224 11.62 -4.29 0.04
N ILE A 225 11.90 -3.07 -0.40
CA ILE A 225 12.49 -2.02 0.43
C ILE A 225 11.55 -0.82 0.53
N TRP A 226 11.51 -0.17 1.69
CA TRP A 226 10.70 1.03 1.94
C TRP A 226 11.43 2.01 2.87
N ALA A 227 10.81 3.14 3.22
CA ALA A 227 11.45 4.24 3.97
C ALA A 227 12.68 4.77 3.23
N ILE A 228 12.50 5.15 1.97
CA ILE A 228 13.54 5.61 1.07
C ILE A 228 13.47 7.13 0.94
N GLY A 229 14.48 7.85 1.46
CA GLY A 229 14.46 9.31 1.54
C GLY A 229 14.93 10.04 0.29
N SER A 230 15.69 9.38 -0.59
CA SER A 230 16.26 10.01 -1.79
C SER A 230 16.59 9.00 -2.88
N VAL A 231 16.80 9.49 -4.10
CA VAL A 231 17.28 8.69 -5.24
C VAL A 231 18.64 8.08 -4.95
N ASP A 232 19.54 8.82 -4.30
CA ASP A 232 20.86 8.30 -3.90
C ASP A 232 20.74 7.12 -2.94
N SER A 233 19.88 7.24 -1.91
CA SER A 233 19.61 6.14 -0.97
C SER A 233 19.01 4.92 -1.67
N PHE A 234 18.14 5.14 -2.64
CA PHE A 234 17.56 4.09 -3.48
C PHE A 234 18.65 3.35 -4.27
N HIS A 235 19.50 4.08 -4.99
CA HIS A 235 20.61 3.48 -5.77
C HIS A 235 21.61 2.74 -4.87
N GLU A 236 21.91 3.29 -3.70
CA GLU A 236 22.77 2.59 -2.73
C GLU A 236 22.12 1.28 -2.26
N ALA A 237 20.83 1.31 -1.88
CA ALA A 237 20.10 0.12 -1.48
C ALA A 237 20.03 -0.93 -2.61
N CYS A 238 19.85 -0.52 -3.86
CA CYS A 238 19.89 -1.40 -5.01
C CYS A 238 21.25 -2.11 -5.16
N ARG A 239 22.34 -1.40 -4.93
CA ARG A 239 23.69 -1.98 -5.00
C ARG A 239 23.99 -2.94 -3.85
N LEU A 240 23.51 -2.62 -2.64
CA LEU A 240 23.82 -3.38 -1.43
C LEU A 240 22.89 -4.58 -1.21
N TYR A 241 21.62 -4.46 -1.54
CA TYR A 241 20.59 -5.42 -1.15
C TYR A 241 19.94 -6.15 -2.33
N HIS A 242 20.11 -5.67 -3.56
CA HIS A 242 19.50 -6.23 -4.78
C HIS A 242 17.98 -6.46 -4.67
N PRO A 243 17.18 -5.46 -4.25
CA PRO A 243 15.76 -5.63 -4.04
C PRO A 243 15.02 -5.99 -5.35
N ASP A 244 13.87 -6.65 -5.20
CA ASP A 244 12.92 -6.91 -6.27
C ASP A 244 11.92 -5.77 -6.44
N ALA A 245 11.56 -5.10 -5.32
CA ALA A 245 10.60 -4.00 -5.28
C ALA A 245 11.03 -2.88 -4.32
N ALA A 246 10.55 -1.66 -4.58
CA ALA A 246 10.77 -0.51 -3.71
C ALA A 246 9.49 0.32 -3.60
N GLU A 247 9.12 0.69 -2.37
CA GLU A 247 8.00 1.59 -2.10
C GLU A 247 8.50 3.02 -1.94
N THR A 248 7.82 3.95 -2.61
CA THR A 248 8.18 5.36 -2.65
C THR A 248 6.94 6.25 -2.56
N SER A 249 7.08 7.39 -1.90
CA SER A 249 6.03 8.42 -1.84
C SER A 249 5.90 9.27 -3.12
N GLY A 250 6.63 8.92 -4.18
CA GLY A 250 6.72 9.69 -5.43
C GLY A 250 8.02 10.49 -5.57
N ASN A 251 8.89 10.43 -4.55
CA ASN A 251 10.21 11.05 -4.55
C ASN A 251 11.26 10.25 -5.37
N ILE A 252 10.93 9.02 -5.77
CA ILE A 252 11.69 8.17 -6.69
C ILE A 252 10.72 7.78 -7.81
N LYS A 253 11.09 8.10 -9.02
CA LYS A 253 10.24 7.91 -10.21
C LYS A 253 10.65 6.65 -10.99
N PRO A 254 9.76 6.09 -11.81
CA PRO A 254 10.11 4.96 -12.68
C PRO A 254 11.33 5.20 -13.57
N SER A 255 11.59 6.46 -13.98
CA SER A 255 12.81 6.84 -14.70
C SER A 255 14.09 6.61 -13.88
N ASP A 256 14.06 6.88 -12.56
CA ASP A 256 15.22 6.71 -11.68
C ASP A 256 15.59 5.24 -11.51
N ALA A 257 14.61 4.34 -11.58
CA ALA A 257 14.81 2.89 -11.47
C ALA A 257 15.47 2.27 -12.73
N MET A 258 15.42 2.95 -13.88
CA MET A 258 16.03 2.48 -15.12
C MET A 258 17.52 2.85 -15.22
N GLU A 259 17.98 3.82 -14.45
CA GLU A 259 19.37 4.30 -14.46
C GLU A 259 20.25 3.58 -13.42
N SER A 260 19.69 2.74 -12.57
CA SER A 260 20.38 2.09 -11.45
C SER A 260 21.12 0.78 -11.78
#